data_3849d03b771d8ffe0d855f2d638a55db
#
_entry.id   3849d03b771d8ffe0d855f2d638a55db
#
_cell.length_a   1.000
_cell.length_b   1.000
_cell.length_c   1.000
_cell.angle_alpha   90.00
_cell.angle_beta   90.00
_cell.angle_gamma   90.00
#
_symmetry.space_group_name_H-M   'P 1'
#
loop_
_entity.id
_entity.type
_entity.pdbx_description
1 polymer ?
#
loop_
_entity_poly.entity_id
_entity_poly.type
_entity_poly.pdbx_seq_one_letter_code
_entity_poly.pdbx_strand_id
1 'polypeptide(L)'
;MSIKLDGTKNVEAMIKSPIEATLCLAKKHKDFSLIVKKFGPCELNWRKDRSTHFASLVETICYQQLAGKAAASIHTRVLKALGGVTPENVMSTSDVDLRSAGLSQNKLLSIRSLTEHVMESKLNLRSIGKYDDEQVIEKLVQVRGIGRWSAQMFLIDRLKRLDVWPTGD
;
A
#
# COMPACT_ATOMS: atom_id res chain seq x y z
N MET A 1 -16.51 6.37 40.73
CA MET A 1 -15.06 6.16 40.97
C MET A 1 -14.47 5.70 39.65
N SER A 2 -13.95 6.66 38.86
CA SER A 2 -13.53 6.44 37.48
C SER A 2 -12.11 5.90 37.47
N ILE A 3 -11.95 4.69 36.99
CA ILE A 3 -10.62 4.08 36.73
C ILE A 3 -10.08 4.72 35.45
N LYS A 4 -9.11 5.63 35.60
CA LYS A 4 -8.28 6.12 34.50
C LYS A 4 -7.38 4.96 34.05
N LEU A 5 -7.61 4.42 32.86
CA LEU A 5 -6.69 3.52 32.17
C LEU A 5 -5.56 4.35 31.56
N ASP A 6 -4.52 4.58 32.33
CA ASP A 6 -3.28 5.25 31.90
C ASP A 6 -2.23 4.22 31.39
N GLY A 7 -2.71 3.19 30.72
CA GLY A 7 -1.89 2.07 30.24
C GLY A 7 -1.64 1.99 28.71
N THR A 8 -2.30 2.82 27.91
CA THR A 8 -2.29 2.67 26.45
C THR A 8 -1.01 3.20 25.78
N LYS A 9 -0.44 4.29 26.30
CA LYS A 9 0.78 4.90 25.71
C LYS A 9 2.05 4.04 25.81
N ASN A 10 2.11 3.10 26.76
CA ASN A 10 3.32 2.28 26.98
C ASN A 10 3.31 0.95 26.21
N VAL A 11 2.18 0.47 25.78
CA VAL A 11 2.05 -0.81 25.05
C VAL A 11 2.36 -0.62 23.56
N GLU A 12 1.94 0.49 22.95
CA GLU A 12 2.24 0.83 21.55
C GLU A 12 3.74 1.02 21.29
N ALA A 13 4.46 1.60 22.25
CA ALA A 13 5.91 1.79 22.17
C ALA A 13 6.72 0.47 22.23
N MET A 14 6.12 -0.63 22.69
CA MET A 14 6.76 -1.94 22.84
C MET A 14 6.47 -2.90 21.70
N ILE A 15 5.41 -2.69 20.91
CA ILE A 15 5.03 -3.58 19.81
C ILE A 15 5.86 -3.23 18.56
N LYS A 16 6.83 -4.08 18.22
CA LYS A 16 7.76 -3.87 17.11
C LYS A 16 7.41 -4.69 15.86
N SER A 17 6.45 -5.59 15.95
CA SER A 17 6.08 -6.46 14.83
C SER A 17 4.61 -6.90 14.89
N PRO A 18 4.00 -7.25 13.74
CA PRO A 18 2.66 -7.84 13.69
C PRO A 18 2.54 -9.13 14.52
N ILE A 19 3.61 -9.93 14.59
CA ILE A 19 3.66 -11.14 15.42
C ILE A 19 3.49 -10.76 16.90
N GLU A 20 4.28 -9.82 17.40
CA GLU A 20 4.19 -9.35 18.79
C GLU A 20 2.81 -8.76 19.10
N ALA A 21 2.25 -7.95 18.19
CA ALA A 21 0.89 -7.43 18.31
C ALA A 21 -0.14 -8.54 18.45
N THR A 22 -0.08 -9.53 17.57
CA THR A 22 -0.99 -10.68 17.56
C THR A 22 -0.90 -11.48 18.85
N LEU A 23 0.32 -11.77 19.33
CA LEU A 23 0.53 -12.50 20.58
C LEU A 23 0.06 -11.69 21.80
N CYS A 24 0.23 -10.37 21.79
CA CYS A 24 -0.28 -9.49 22.84
C CYS A 24 -1.83 -9.52 22.87
N LEU A 25 -2.49 -9.42 21.73
CA LEU A 25 -3.95 -9.54 21.62
C LEU A 25 -4.46 -10.90 22.08
N ALA A 26 -3.78 -11.99 21.70
CA ALA A 26 -4.14 -13.34 22.10
C ALA A 26 -4.05 -13.56 23.62
N LYS A 27 -3.13 -12.87 24.32
CA LYS A 27 -3.05 -12.92 25.79
C LYS A 27 -4.19 -12.15 26.46
N LYS A 28 -4.70 -11.11 25.83
CA LYS A 28 -5.74 -10.23 26.41
C LYS A 28 -7.17 -10.66 26.07
N HIS A 29 -7.37 -11.35 24.96
CA HIS A 29 -8.69 -11.67 24.42
C HIS A 29 -8.80 -13.15 24.05
N LYS A 30 -9.79 -13.83 24.61
CA LYS A 30 -10.02 -15.27 24.42
C LYS A 30 -10.24 -15.64 22.93
N ASP A 31 -11.00 -14.84 22.21
CA ASP A 31 -11.31 -15.10 20.80
C ASP A 31 -10.07 -14.99 19.92
N PHE A 32 -9.21 -13.97 20.15
CA PHE A 32 -7.90 -13.88 19.50
C PHE A 32 -6.99 -15.03 19.85
N SER A 33 -7.03 -15.51 21.10
CA SER A 33 -6.27 -16.71 21.51
C SER A 33 -6.67 -17.94 20.70
N LEU A 34 -7.98 -18.14 20.44
CA LEU A 34 -8.48 -19.24 19.63
C LEU A 34 -8.05 -19.12 18.16
N ILE A 35 -8.10 -17.90 17.59
CA ILE A 35 -7.65 -17.63 16.22
C ILE A 35 -6.17 -17.93 16.08
N VAL A 36 -5.35 -17.38 16.97
CA VAL A 36 -3.88 -17.59 16.94
C VAL A 36 -3.52 -19.06 17.17
N LYS A 37 -4.23 -19.76 18.04
CA LYS A 37 -4.02 -21.21 18.26
C LYS A 37 -4.33 -22.03 17.02
N LYS A 38 -5.32 -21.64 16.21
CA LYS A 38 -5.77 -22.35 15.01
C LYS A 38 -4.93 -22.01 13.78
N PHE A 39 -4.55 -20.75 13.59
CA PHE A 39 -3.95 -20.24 12.34
C PHE A 39 -2.50 -19.74 12.52
N GLY A 40 -1.99 -19.69 13.74
CA GLY A 40 -0.72 -19.03 14.05
C GLY A 40 -0.84 -17.52 14.24
N PRO A 41 0.24 -16.83 14.63
CA PRO A 41 0.28 -15.37 14.71
C PRO A 41 0.25 -14.74 13.31
N CYS A 42 -0.09 -13.46 13.24
CA CYS A 42 -0.08 -12.71 11.98
C CYS A 42 1.36 -12.60 11.45
N GLU A 43 1.62 -13.23 10.32
CA GLU A 43 2.90 -13.18 9.61
C GLU A 43 2.88 -12.12 8.49
N LEU A 44 2.34 -10.94 8.76
CA LEU A 44 2.42 -9.83 7.81
C LEU A 44 3.90 -9.51 7.57
N ASN A 45 4.44 -10.15 6.53
CA ASN A 45 5.85 -10.03 6.18
C ASN A 45 6.02 -8.83 5.27
N TRP A 46 6.31 -7.68 5.86
CA TRP A 46 6.75 -6.53 5.10
C TRP A 46 8.09 -6.85 4.43
N ARG A 47 8.00 -7.22 3.17
CA ARG A 47 9.21 -7.44 2.37
C ARG A 47 10.13 -6.22 2.51
N LYS A 48 11.42 -6.46 2.62
CA LYS A 48 12.45 -5.42 2.48
C LYS A 48 12.51 -5.01 1.00
N ASP A 49 11.39 -4.48 0.53
CA ASP A 49 11.27 -4.00 -0.83
C ASP A 49 12.00 -2.65 -0.92
N ARG A 50 12.98 -2.58 -1.82
CA ARG A 50 13.74 -1.36 -2.12
C ARG A 50 13.08 -0.51 -3.21
N SER A 51 11.90 -0.89 -3.69
CA SER A 51 11.18 -0.11 -4.69
C SER A 51 10.80 1.28 -4.12
N THR A 52 10.67 2.24 -5.01
CA THR A 52 10.18 3.58 -4.63
C THR A 52 8.68 3.54 -4.31
N HIS A 53 8.17 4.55 -3.60
CA HIS A 53 6.73 4.70 -3.38
C HIS A 53 5.96 4.81 -4.72
N PHE A 54 6.55 5.47 -5.71
CA PHE A 54 5.99 5.56 -7.05
C PHE A 54 5.85 4.17 -7.70
N ALA A 55 6.93 3.38 -7.68
CA ALA A 55 6.92 2.03 -8.25
C ALA A 55 5.89 1.11 -7.56
N SER A 56 5.76 1.22 -6.24
CA SER A 56 4.76 0.47 -5.48
C SER A 56 3.32 0.86 -5.86
N LEU A 57 3.03 2.14 -6.09
CA LEU A 57 1.71 2.58 -6.54
C LEU A 57 1.41 2.11 -7.97
N VAL A 58 2.40 2.12 -8.86
CA VAL A 58 2.28 1.54 -10.21
C VAL A 58 1.97 0.04 -10.13
N GLU A 59 2.68 -0.70 -9.27
CA GLU A 59 2.40 -2.11 -9.02
C GLU A 59 0.96 -2.31 -8.53
N THR A 60 0.54 -1.55 -7.51
CA THR A 60 -0.83 -1.60 -6.98
C THR A 60 -1.87 -1.41 -8.08
N ILE A 61 -1.70 -0.41 -8.96
CA ILE A 61 -2.61 -0.17 -10.09
C ILE A 61 -2.61 -1.38 -11.05
N CYS A 62 -1.45 -1.98 -11.31
CA CYS A 62 -1.36 -3.16 -12.18
C CYS A 62 -2.14 -4.35 -11.60
N TYR A 63 -2.15 -4.51 -10.28
CA TYR A 63 -2.79 -5.65 -9.62
C TYR A 63 -4.29 -5.50 -9.37
N GLN A 64 -4.85 -4.29 -9.43
CA GLN A 64 -6.29 -4.06 -9.21
C GLN A 64 -7.16 -4.97 -10.09
N GLN A 65 -8.18 -5.60 -9.50
CA GLN A 65 -9.20 -6.41 -10.18
C GLN A 65 -8.65 -7.56 -11.05
N LEU A 66 -7.51 -8.13 -10.70
CA LEU A 66 -6.92 -9.26 -11.42
C LEU A 66 -6.50 -10.37 -10.47
N ALA A 67 -6.57 -11.62 -10.95
CA ALA A 67 -5.96 -12.74 -10.25
C ALA A 67 -4.43 -12.57 -10.19
N GLY A 68 -3.80 -12.95 -9.08
CA GLY A 68 -2.39 -12.68 -8.81
C GLY A 68 -1.42 -13.09 -9.91
N LYS A 69 -1.60 -14.27 -10.54
CA LYS A 69 -0.74 -14.74 -11.65
C LYS A 69 -0.85 -13.85 -12.89
N ALA A 70 -2.07 -13.44 -13.26
CA ALA A 70 -2.31 -12.57 -14.42
C ALA A 70 -1.73 -11.17 -14.17
N ALA A 71 -1.97 -10.62 -12.98
CA ALA A 71 -1.43 -9.33 -12.57
C ALA A 71 0.11 -9.32 -12.59
N ALA A 72 0.76 -10.35 -12.04
CA ALA A 72 2.22 -10.49 -12.04
C ALA A 72 2.79 -10.55 -13.46
N SER A 73 2.13 -11.27 -14.38
CA SER A 73 2.55 -11.35 -15.79
C SER A 73 2.47 -9.99 -16.48
N ILE A 74 1.38 -9.24 -16.29
CA ILE A 74 1.22 -7.90 -16.84
C ILE A 74 2.28 -6.96 -16.25
N HIS A 75 2.41 -6.94 -14.92
CA HIS A 75 3.38 -6.11 -14.22
C HIS A 75 4.81 -6.34 -14.73
N THR A 76 5.22 -7.60 -14.88
CA THR A 76 6.54 -7.94 -15.46
C THR A 76 6.75 -7.35 -16.86
N ARG A 77 5.73 -7.39 -17.73
CA ARG A 77 5.83 -6.80 -19.06
C ARG A 77 5.87 -5.28 -19.02
N VAL A 78 5.12 -4.65 -18.11
CA VAL A 78 5.16 -3.20 -17.88
C VAL A 78 6.55 -2.78 -17.40
N LEU A 79 7.15 -3.49 -16.43
CA LEU A 79 8.52 -3.24 -15.99
C LEU A 79 9.52 -3.29 -17.14
N LYS A 80 9.38 -4.28 -18.02
CA LYS A 80 10.24 -4.44 -19.21
C LYS A 80 10.05 -3.28 -20.18
N ALA A 81 8.81 -2.86 -20.44
CA ALA A 81 8.52 -1.75 -21.35
C ALA A 81 9.07 -0.41 -20.82
N LEU A 82 9.01 -0.20 -19.51
CA LEU A 82 9.50 1.04 -18.88
C LEU A 82 11.02 1.09 -18.74
N GLY A 83 11.73 -0.05 -18.71
CA GLY A 83 13.18 -0.10 -18.42
C GLY A 83 13.57 0.35 -17.01
N GLY A 84 12.58 0.78 -16.20
CA GLY A 84 12.70 1.25 -14.82
C GLY A 84 11.45 2.04 -14.45
N VAL A 85 10.94 1.85 -13.22
CA VAL A 85 9.67 2.47 -12.81
C VAL A 85 9.94 3.83 -12.19
N THR A 86 10.11 4.83 -13.04
CA THR A 86 10.23 6.24 -12.65
C THR A 86 9.18 7.08 -13.38
N PRO A 87 8.79 8.26 -12.85
CA PRO A 87 7.87 9.16 -13.53
C PRO A 87 8.35 9.52 -14.96
N GLU A 88 9.65 9.76 -15.14
CA GLU A 88 10.26 10.13 -16.40
C GLU A 88 10.11 9.00 -17.44
N ASN A 89 10.39 7.76 -17.04
CA ASN A 89 10.27 6.60 -17.93
C ASN A 89 8.81 6.33 -18.31
N VAL A 90 7.87 6.50 -17.35
CA VAL A 90 6.44 6.42 -17.66
C VAL A 90 6.06 7.49 -18.69
N MET A 91 6.51 8.73 -18.55
CA MET A 91 6.19 9.80 -19.50
C MET A 91 6.77 9.56 -20.90
N SER A 92 7.98 9.02 -20.99
CA SER A 92 8.65 8.77 -22.28
C SER A 92 8.17 7.51 -23.02
N THR A 93 7.54 6.56 -22.32
CA THR A 93 7.03 5.33 -22.92
C THR A 93 5.67 5.60 -23.58
N SER A 94 5.47 5.12 -24.82
CA SER A 94 4.22 5.33 -25.54
C SER A 94 3.03 4.59 -24.93
N ASP A 95 1.82 5.12 -25.13
CA ASP A 95 0.59 4.44 -24.70
C ASP A 95 0.41 3.09 -25.42
N VAL A 96 0.88 2.99 -26.67
CA VAL A 96 0.84 1.77 -27.45
C VAL A 96 1.68 0.68 -26.79
N ASP A 97 2.90 1.00 -26.34
CA ASP A 97 3.80 0.04 -25.70
C ASP A 97 3.23 -0.42 -24.35
N LEU A 98 2.72 0.51 -23.54
CA LEU A 98 2.09 0.17 -22.26
C LEU A 98 0.81 -0.66 -22.42
N ARG A 99 0.01 -0.38 -23.46
CA ARG A 99 -1.16 -1.19 -23.81
C ARG A 99 -0.77 -2.59 -24.29
N SER A 100 0.29 -2.68 -25.11
CA SER A 100 0.85 -3.95 -25.60
C SER A 100 1.42 -4.80 -24.45
N ALA A 101 1.92 -4.17 -23.39
CA ALA A 101 2.31 -4.86 -22.16
C ALA A 101 1.11 -5.47 -21.39
N GLY A 102 -0.13 -5.13 -21.75
CA GLY A 102 -1.36 -5.70 -21.20
C GLY A 102 -2.11 -4.80 -20.22
N LEU A 103 -1.76 -3.52 -20.12
CA LEU A 103 -2.55 -2.59 -19.32
C LEU A 103 -3.93 -2.36 -19.96
N SER A 104 -4.98 -2.36 -19.15
CA SER A 104 -6.28 -1.85 -19.59
C SER A 104 -6.22 -0.33 -19.77
N GLN A 105 -7.14 0.25 -20.52
CA GLN A 105 -7.20 1.69 -20.73
C GLN A 105 -7.30 2.44 -19.40
N ASN A 106 -8.12 1.96 -18.47
CA ASN A 106 -8.26 2.59 -17.15
C ASN A 106 -6.97 2.56 -16.33
N LYS A 107 -6.22 1.44 -16.34
CA LYS A 107 -4.94 1.33 -15.64
C LYS A 107 -3.87 2.24 -16.26
N LEU A 108 -3.83 2.33 -17.57
CA LEU A 108 -2.95 3.26 -18.27
C LEU A 108 -3.23 4.71 -17.84
N LEU A 109 -4.49 5.13 -17.88
CA LEU A 109 -4.89 6.47 -17.44
C LEU A 109 -4.60 6.73 -15.95
N SER A 110 -4.71 5.70 -15.11
CA SER A 110 -4.38 5.82 -13.68
C SER A 110 -2.87 6.01 -13.48
N ILE A 111 -2.03 5.25 -14.21
CA ILE A 111 -0.57 5.41 -14.14
C ILE A 111 -0.14 6.77 -14.69
N ARG A 112 -0.75 7.26 -15.78
CA ARG A 112 -0.51 8.61 -16.31
C ARG A 112 -0.87 9.68 -15.29
N SER A 113 -2.06 9.60 -14.69
CA SER A 113 -2.50 10.53 -13.64
C SER A 113 -1.56 10.54 -12.44
N LEU A 114 -1.12 9.37 -11.94
CA LEU A 114 -0.11 9.29 -10.89
C LEU A 114 1.18 10.01 -11.29
N THR A 115 1.63 9.77 -12.51
CA THR A 115 2.87 10.37 -13.03
C THR A 115 2.77 11.89 -13.10
N GLU A 116 1.67 12.42 -13.65
CA GLU A 116 1.39 13.85 -13.73
C GLU A 116 1.40 14.50 -12.34
N HIS A 117 0.69 13.90 -11.36
CA HIS A 117 0.65 14.44 -10.00
C HIS A 117 2.05 14.52 -9.35
N VAL A 118 2.91 13.54 -9.63
CA VAL A 118 4.28 13.52 -9.10
C VAL A 118 5.16 14.54 -9.82
N MET A 119 5.10 14.60 -11.16
CA MET A 119 5.90 15.51 -11.99
C MET A 119 5.54 16.98 -11.74
N GLU A 120 4.27 17.28 -11.57
CA GLU A 120 3.77 18.62 -11.25
C GLU A 120 3.92 19.00 -9.76
N SER A 121 4.58 18.14 -8.96
CA SER A 121 4.77 18.35 -7.52
C SER A 121 3.46 18.46 -6.70
N LYS A 122 2.31 18.05 -7.27
CA LYS A 122 1.02 17.97 -6.57
C LYS A 122 1.03 16.85 -5.54
N LEU A 123 1.81 15.78 -5.79
CA LEU A 123 2.00 14.63 -4.91
C LEU A 123 3.49 14.39 -4.65
N ASN A 124 3.96 14.77 -3.47
CA ASN A 124 5.35 14.54 -3.08
C ASN A 124 5.48 13.20 -2.33
N LEU A 125 5.80 12.14 -3.07
CA LEU A 125 5.95 10.79 -2.51
C LEU A 125 7.17 10.62 -1.61
N ARG A 126 8.21 11.46 -1.73
CA ARG A 126 9.41 11.39 -0.88
C ARG A 126 9.12 11.79 0.57
N SER A 127 8.18 12.70 0.75
CA SER A 127 7.79 13.21 2.07
C SER A 127 6.45 12.67 2.58
N ILE A 128 5.79 11.80 1.82
CA ILE A 128 4.42 11.34 2.11
C ILE A 128 4.31 10.67 3.50
N GLY A 129 5.34 9.99 3.94
CA GLY A 129 5.36 9.35 5.27
C GLY A 129 5.40 10.32 6.46
N LYS A 130 5.55 11.63 6.23
CA LYS A 130 5.53 12.66 7.28
C LYS A 130 4.10 13.11 7.65
N TYR A 131 3.13 12.77 6.83
CA TYR A 131 1.72 13.10 7.04
C TYR A 131 1.03 12.06 7.91
N ASP A 132 -0.06 12.44 8.57
CA ASP A 132 -0.96 11.48 9.20
C ASP A 132 -1.72 10.62 8.17
N ASP A 133 -2.41 9.59 8.65
CA ASP A 133 -3.01 8.59 7.76
C ASP A 133 -4.11 9.18 6.87
N GLU A 134 -4.97 10.05 7.41
CA GLU A 134 -6.02 10.70 6.61
C GLU A 134 -5.44 11.66 5.57
N GLN A 135 -4.43 12.43 5.92
CA GLN A 135 -3.74 13.32 4.99
C GLN A 135 -3.07 12.53 3.85
N VAL A 136 -2.49 11.35 4.14
CA VAL A 136 -1.95 10.47 3.10
C VAL A 136 -3.06 9.98 2.19
N ILE A 137 -4.19 9.54 2.75
CA ILE A 137 -5.35 9.08 1.99
C ILE A 137 -5.88 10.21 1.10
N GLU A 138 -6.13 11.41 1.66
CA GLU A 138 -6.61 12.57 0.92
C GLU A 138 -5.72 12.91 -0.28
N LYS A 139 -4.40 12.84 -0.11
CA LYS A 139 -3.45 13.10 -1.20
C LYS A 139 -3.48 12.01 -2.27
N LEU A 140 -3.55 10.74 -1.89
CA LEU A 140 -3.53 9.63 -2.82
C LEU A 140 -4.82 9.48 -3.62
N VAL A 141 -5.99 9.77 -3.03
CA VAL A 141 -7.28 9.66 -3.73
C VAL A 141 -7.49 10.76 -4.80
N GLN A 142 -6.66 11.79 -4.84
CA GLN A 142 -6.65 12.76 -5.94
C GLN A 142 -6.18 12.12 -7.26
N VAL A 143 -5.40 11.05 -7.16
CA VAL A 143 -4.90 10.31 -8.33
C VAL A 143 -6.01 9.42 -8.86
N ARG A 144 -6.33 9.56 -10.15
CA ARG A 144 -7.30 8.69 -10.82
C ARG A 144 -7.01 7.21 -10.56
N GLY A 145 -8.02 6.45 -10.16
CA GLY A 145 -7.93 5.01 -9.95
C GLY A 145 -7.28 4.59 -8.63
N ILE A 146 -6.90 5.53 -7.78
CA ILE A 146 -6.52 5.25 -6.39
C ILE A 146 -7.70 5.63 -5.49
N GLY A 147 -8.42 4.61 -5.01
CA GLY A 147 -9.48 4.78 -4.04
C GLY A 147 -8.94 4.72 -2.60
N ARG A 148 -9.84 4.99 -1.63
CA ARG A 148 -9.52 4.96 -0.20
C ARG A 148 -8.89 3.62 0.21
N TRP A 149 -9.44 2.49 -0.24
CA TRP A 149 -8.90 1.16 0.06
C TRP A 149 -7.44 1.01 -0.44
N SER A 150 -7.15 1.41 -1.69
CA SER A 150 -5.78 1.35 -2.23
C SER A 150 -4.82 2.26 -1.46
N ALA A 151 -5.28 3.43 -1.00
CA ALA A 151 -4.50 4.32 -0.16
C ALA A 151 -4.24 3.72 1.23
N GLN A 152 -5.22 3.05 1.83
CA GLN A 152 -5.06 2.33 3.10
C GLN A 152 -4.09 1.15 2.97
N MET A 153 -4.13 0.39 1.86
CA MET A 153 -3.14 -0.65 1.59
C MET A 153 -1.73 -0.07 1.45
N PHE A 154 -1.58 1.11 0.83
CA PHE A 154 -0.29 1.81 0.77
C PHE A 154 0.22 2.19 2.17
N LEU A 155 -0.64 2.66 3.06
CA LEU A 155 -0.28 2.94 4.46
C LEU A 155 0.25 1.69 5.17
N ILE A 156 -0.45 0.54 5.03
CA ILE A 156 -0.05 -0.72 5.66
C ILE A 156 1.23 -1.27 5.03
N ASP A 157 1.27 -1.42 3.71
CA ASP A 157 2.33 -2.16 3.04
C ASP A 157 3.60 -1.32 2.85
N ARG A 158 3.46 -0.02 2.61
CA ARG A 158 4.59 0.87 2.29
C ARG A 158 5.03 1.74 3.45
N LEU A 159 4.09 2.34 4.16
CA LEU A 159 4.40 3.20 5.29
C LEU A 159 4.45 2.45 6.64
N LYS A 160 4.09 1.15 6.64
CA LYS A 160 4.15 0.26 7.81
C LYS A 160 3.28 0.75 8.98
N ARG A 161 2.15 1.39 8.64
CA ARG A 161 1.19 1.84 9.64
C ARG A 161 0.41 0.64 10.18
N LEU A 162 0.42 0.43 11.50
CA LEU A 162 -0.20 -0.74 12.14
C LEU A 162 -1.66 -0.51 12.53
N ASP A 163 -2.07 0.75 12.66
CA ASP A 163 -3.42 1.14 13.09
C ASP A 163 -4.27 1.63 11.92
N VAL A 164 -4.23 0.87 10.82
CA VAL A 164 -5.06 1.14 9.64
C VAL A 164 -5.98 -0.05 9.42
N TRP A 165 -7.29 0.21 9.38
CA TRP A 165 -8.30 -0.82 9.14
C TRP A 165 -9.04 -0.55 7.83
N PRO A 166 -8.68 -1.25 6.73
CA PRO A 166 -9.35 -1.06 5.44
C PRO A 166 -10.80 -1.56 5.51
N THR A 167 -11.74 -0.63 5.36
CA THR A 167 -13.17 -0.94 5.29
C THR A 167 -13.67 -0.53 3.91
N GLY A 168 -13.99 -1.45 3.04
CA GLY A 168 -14.59 -1.10 1.75
C GLY A 168 -13.83 -1.66 0.56
N ASP A 169 -13.67 -2.97 0.56
CA ASP A 169 -13.30 -3.72 -0.62
C ASP A 169 -14.55 -4.03 -1.47
#